data_160a6fe04019fc6504c8672faf3abb83
#
_entry.id   160a6fe04019fc6504c8672faf3abb83
#
_cell.length_a   1.000
_cell.length_b   1.000
_cell.length_c   1.000
_cell.angle_alpha   90.00
_cell.angle_beta   90.00
_cell.angle_gamma   90.00
#
_symmetry.space_group_name_H-M   'P 1'
#
loop_
_entity.id
_entity.type
_entity.pdbx_description
1 polymer ?
#
loop_
_entity_poly.entity_id
_entity_poly.type
_entity_poly.pdbx_seq_one_letter_code
_entity_poly.pdbx_strand_id
1 'polypeptide(L)'
;MTVDQQFTTLNEKLQQLLRQYSRLQKENDRLKDELQLSKNRETEIHQRVDELQQQISILKVTSGEMNERDKKEFEKKINQYIREVDKCISFLSQ
;
A
#
# COMPACT_ATOMS: atom_id res chain seq x y z
N MET A 1 16.09 -12.71 53.15
CA MET A 1 16.86 -12.77 51.91
C MET A 1 18.26 -12.27 52.13
N THR A 2 19.26 -13.04 51.75
CA THR A 2 20.64 -12.60 51.73
C THR A 2 20.90 -11.68 50.54
N VAL A 3 21.97 -10.91 50.58
CA VAL A 3 22.38 -10.04 49.46
C VAL A 3 22.62 -10.87 48.20
N ASP A 4 23.25 -12.05 48.34
CA ASP A 4 23.51 -12.94 47.19
C ASP A 4 22.21 -13.41 46.54
N GLN A 5 21.20 -13.73 47.35
CA GLN A 5 19.88 -14.12 46.82
C GLN A 5 19.19 -12.97 46.11
N GLN A 6 19.34 -11.75 46.61
CA GLN A 6 18.81 -10.55 45.97
C GLN A 6 19.49 -10.29 44.66
N PHE A 7 20.81 -10.43 44.56
CA PHE A 7 21.54 -10.31 43.30
C PHE A 7 21.10 -11.37 42.27
N THR A 8 20.96 -12.62 42.70
CA THR A 8 20.51 -13.70 41.86
C THR A 8 19.10 -13.41 41.30
N THR A 9 18.19 -12.97 42.15
CA THR A 9 16.83 -12.61 41.74
C THR A 9 16.82 -11.43 40.77
N LEU A 10 17.63 -10.41 41.04
CA LEU A 10 17.75 -9.24 40.15
C LEU A 10 18.28 -9.66 38.77
N ASN A 11 19.32 -10.49 38.77
CA ASN A 11 19.92 -10.98 37.52
C ASN A 11 18.93 -11.80 36.71
N GLU A 12 18.16 -12.69 37.36
CA GLU A 12 17.12 -13.50 36.70
C GLU A 12 16.05 -12.60 36.07
N LYS A 13 15.59 -11.58 36.81
CA LYS A 13 14.60 -10.62 36.31
C LYS A 13 15.15 -9.81 35.14
N LEU A 14 16.41 -9.40 35.21
CA LEU A 14 17.06 -8.69 34.12
C LEU A 14 17.16 -9.56 32.86
N GLN A 15 17.55 -10.82 33.02
CA GLN A 15 17.61 -11.78 31.90
C GLN A 15 16.25 -12.00 31.29
N GLN A 16 15.21 -12.11 32.09
CA GLN A 16 13.83 -12.23 31.62
C GLN A 16 13.40 -10.99 30.83
N LEU A 17 13.71 -9.80 31.33
CA LEU A 17 13.40 -8.54 30.69
C LEU A 17 14.13 -8.43 29.32
N LEU A 18 15.39 -8.82 29.26
CA LEU A 18 16.16 -8.83 28.02
C LEU A 18 15.56 -9.79 26.99
N ARG A 19 15.10 -10.97 27.42
CA ARG A 19 14.42 -11.92 26.53
C ARG A 19 13.09 -11.34 25.99
N GLN A 20 12.32 -10.69 26.85
CA GLN A 20 11.09 -10.03 26.43
C GLN A 20 11.35 -8.89 25.46
N TYR A 21 12.37 -8.09 25.71
CA TYR A 21 12.79 -7.01 24.81
C TYR A 21 13.17 -7.57 23.43
N SER A 22 13.98 -8.61 23.40
CA SER A 22 14.40 -9.25 22.15
C SER A 22 13.21 -9.81 21.38
N ARG A 23 12.26 -10.42 22.09
CA ARG A 23 11.01 -10.95 21.48
C ARG A 23 10.18 -9.82 20.87
N LEU A 24 10.01 -8.73 21.61
CA LEU A 24 9.24 -7.58 21.15
C LEU A 24 9.90 -6.91 19.94
N GLN A 25 11.21 -6.83 19.92
CA GLN A 25 11.96 -6.28 18.80
C GLN A 25 11.77 -7.11 17.54
N LYS A 26 11.85 -8.44 17.65
CA LYS A 26 11.60 -9.37 16.53
C LYS A 26 10.16 -9.25 16.05
N GLU A 27 9.20 -9.18 16.97
CA GLU A 27 7.79 -9.02 16.64
C GLU A 27 7.54 -7.67 15.96
N ASN A 28 8.18 -6.61 16.41
CA ASN A 28 8.10 -5.29 15.79
C ASN A 28 8.61 -5.31 14.35
N ASP A 29 9.76 -5.96 14.12
CA ASP A 29 10.32 -6.10 12.78
C ASP A 29 9.40 -6.93 11.86
N ARG A 30 8.84 -8.02 12.38
CA ARG A 30 7.87 -8.84 11.65
C ARG A 30 6.63 -8.04 11.25
N LEU A 31 6.09 -7.25 12.17
CA LEU A 31 4.91 -6.43 11.90
C LEU A 31 5.20 -5.31 10.89
N LYS A 32 6.38 -4.72 10.92
CA LYS A 32 6.81 -3.74 9.92
C LYS A 32 6.86 -4.35 8.53
N ASP A 33 7.40 -5.56 8.41
CA ASP A 33 7.47 -6.27 7.14
C ASP A 33 6.08 -6.64 6.63
N GLU A 34 5.19 -7.14 7.50
CA GLU A 34 3.80 -7.42 7.15
C GLU A 34 3.07 -6.17 6.69
N LEU A 35 3.29 -5.05 7.36
CA LEU A 35 2.67 -3.78 7.00
C LEU A 35 3.14 -3.34 5.61
N GLN A 36 4.43 -3.47 5.31
CA GLN A 36 4.98 -3.12 4.00
C GLN A 36 4.38 -4.00 2.89
N LEU A 37 4.28 -5.30 3.12
CA LEU A 37 3.65 -6.23 2.18
C LEU A 37 2.17 -5.90 1.96
N SER A 38 1.46 -5.57 3.03
CA SER A 38 0.05 -5.17 2.94
C SER A 38 -0.13 -3.89 2.12
N LYS A 39 0.73 -2.90 2.32
CA LYS A 39 0.72 -1.66 1.53
C LYS A 39 1.00 -1.91 0.06
N ASN A 40 1.94 -2.80 -0.24
CA ASN A 40 2.27 -3.16 -1.63
C ASN A 40 1.08 -3.85 -2.30
N ARG A 41 0.41 -4.77 -1.61
CA ARG A 41 -0.82 -5.42 -2.12
C ARG A 41 -1.93 -4.42 -2.35
N GLU A 42 -2.10 -3.48 -1.44
CA GLU A 42 -3.11 -2.41 -1.58
C GLU A 42 -2.85 -1.58 -2.83
N THR A 43 -1.60 -1.19 -3.08
CA THR A 43 -1.21 -0.46 -4.29
C THR A 43 -1.54 -1.27 -5.55
N GLU A 44 -1.19 -2.55 -5.57
CA GLU A 44 -1.49 -3.45 -6.71
C GLU A 44 -2.99 -3.57 -6.96
N ILE A 45 -3.78 -3.70 -5.89
CA ILE A 45 -5.24 -3.79 -5.97
C ILE A 45 -5.82 -2.50 -6.54
N HIS A 46 -5.36 -1.34 -6.09
CA HIS A 46 -5.81 -0.06 -6.62
C HIS A 46 -5.51 0.08 -8.10
N GLN A 47 -4.31 -0.32 -8.54
CA GLN A 47 -3.95 -0.32 -9.96
C GLN A 47 -4.87 -1.24 -10.75
N ARG A 48 -5.16 -2.43 -10.23
CA ARG A 48 -6.06 -3.38 -10.90
C ARG A 48 -7.49 -2.85 -10.99
N VAL A 49 -7.97 -2.21 -9.94
CA VAL A 49 -9.29 -1.56 -9.94
C VAL A 49 -9.35 -0.48 -11.02
N ASP A 50 -8.33 0.36 -11.12
CA ASP A 50 -8.25 1.41 -12.14
C ASP A 50 -8.28 0.82 -13.55
N GLU A 51 -7.49 -0.24 -13.80
CA GLU A 51 -7.49 -0.93 -15.09
C GLU A 51 -8.86 -1.51 -15.44
N LEU A 52 -9.52 -2.14 -14.45
CA LEU A 52 -10.85 -2.71 -14.65
C LEU A 52 -11.90 -1.62 -14.93
N GLN A 53 -11.82 -0.50 -14.26
CA GLN A 53 -12.71 0.63 -14.52
C GLN A 53 -12.53 1.18 -15.93
N GLN A 54 -11.30 1.25 -16.41
CA GLN A 54 -11.00 1.65 -17.79
C GLN A 54 -11.58 0.65 -18.78
N GLN A 55 -11.43 -0.67 -18.54
CA GLN A 55 -11.99 -1.71 -19.38
C GLN A 55 -13.51 -1.65 -19.44
N ILE A 56 -14.16 -1.41 -18.30
CA ILE A 56 -15.61 -1.23 -18.24
C ILE A 56 -16.04 -0.02 -19.06
N SER A 57 -15.34 1.09 -18.95
CA SER A 57 -15.63 2.30 -19.73
C SER A 57 -15.52 2.04 -21.24
N ILE A 58 -14.47 1.35 -21.66
CA ILE A 58 -14.26 0.97 -23.06
C ILE A 58 -15.38 0.03 -23.56
N LEU A 59 -15.76 -0.97 -22.75
CA LEU A 59 -16.82 -1.89 -23.10
C LEU A 59 -18.17 -1.19 -23.24
N LYS A 60 -18.47 -0.23 -22.36
CA LYS A 60 -19.69 0.58 -22.45
C LYS A 60 -19.75 1.39 -23.74
N VAL A 61 -18.62 2.01 -24.12
CA VAL A 61 -18.53 2.75 -25.39
C VAL A 61 -18.75 1.82 -26.57
N THR A 62 -18.07 0.67 -26.56
CA THR A 62 -18.12 -0.31 -27.65
C THR A 62 -19.50 -0.95 -27.79
N SER A 63 -20.21 -1.19 -26.70
CA SER A 63 -21.54 -1.78 -26.70
C SER A 63 -22.67 -0.80 -27.05
N GLY A 64 -22.38 0.48 -27.05
CA GLY A 64 -23.39 1.51 -27.29
C GLY A 64 -24.38 1.71 -26.13
N GLU A 65 -24.14 1.11 -24.99
CA GLU A 65 -25.01 1.15 -23.82
C GLU A 65 -24.81 2.41 -22.95
N MET A 66 -24.00 3.34 -23.39
CA MET A 66 -23.71 4.54 -22.64
C MET A 66 -24.89 5.55 -22.69
N ASN A 67 -25.30 6.02 -21.52
CA ASN A 67 -26.16 7.18 -21.41
C ASN A 67 -25.33 8.48 -21.53
N GLU A 68 -25.99 9.62 -21.59
CA GLU A 68 -25.31 10.94 -21.71
C GLU A 68 -24.34 11.23 -20.59
N ARG A 69 -24.66 10.81 -19.36
CA ARG A 69 -23.78 10.97 -18.20
C ARG A 69 -22.51 10.15 -18.34
N ASP A 70 -22.62 8.89 -18.75
CA ASP A 70 -21.50 7.99 -18.96
C ASP A 70 -20.59 8.50 -20.10
N LYS A 71 -21.17 9.02 -21.18
CA LYS A 71 -20.43 9.63 -22.29
C LYS A 71 -19.61 10.83 -21.81
N LYS A 72 -20.19 11.71 -20.99
CA LYS A 72 -19.48 12.87 -20.45
C LYS A 72 -18.32 12.47 -19.55
N GLU A 73 -18.54 11.48 -18.68
CA GLU A 73 -17.48 10.96 -17.81
C GLU A 73 -16.35 10.33 -18.61
N PHE A 74 -16.69 9.58 -19.65
CA PHE A 74 -15.71 8.97 -20.55
C PHE A 74 -14.90 10.02 -21.29
N GLU A 75 -15.54 11.04 -21.87
CA GLU A 75 -14.87 12.15 -22.56
C GLU A 75 -13.93 12.88 -21.64
N LYS A 76 -14.34 13.11 -20.38
CA LYS A 76 -13.51 13.77 -19.37
C LYS A 76 -12.24 12.96 -19.09
N LYS A 77 -12.37 11.63 -18.95
CA LYS A 77 -11.22 10.75 -18.73
C LYS A 77 -10.27 10.73 -19.92
N ILE A 78 -10.82 10.61 -21.13
CA ILE A 78 -10.02 10.63 -22.36
C ILE A 78 -9.25 11.94 -22.47
N ASN A 79 -9.90 13.07 -22.24
CA ASN A 79 -9.24 14.37 -22.27
C ASN A 79 -8.13 14.49 -21.23
N GLN A 80 -8.33 13.90 -20.05
CA GLN A 80 -7.31 13.84 -19.02
C GLN A 80 -6.09 13.03 -19.47
N TYR A 81 -6.31 11.87 -20.05
CA TYR A 81 -5.21 11.03 -20.59
C TYR A 81 -4.46 11.74 -21.69
N ILE A 82 -5.15 12.41 -22.60
CA ILE A 82 -4.52 13.19 -23.68
C ILE A 82 -3.61 14.27 -23.09
N ARG A 83 -4.08 14.99 -22.07
CA ARG A 83 -3.26 16.00 -21.37
C ARG A 83 -2.02 15.40 -20.72
N GLU A 84 -2.18 14.23 -20.08
CA GLU A 84 -1.06 13.54 -19.43
C GLU A 84 -0.03 13.08 -20.45
N VAL A 85 -0.49 12.54 -21.58
CA VAL A 85 0.39 12.14 -22.68
C VAL A 85 1.10 13.35 -23.28
N ASP A 86 0.40 14.46 -23.51
CA ASP A 86 0.97 15.69 -24.02
C ASP A 86 2.04 16.26 -23.08
N LYS A 87 1.82 16.19 -21.77
CA LYS A 87 2.83 16.59 -20.78
C LYS A 87 4.07 15.70 -20.85
N CYS A 88 3.89 14.38 -21.01
CA CYS A 88 5.00 13.45 -21.16
C CYS A 88 5.80 13.75 -22.43
N ILE A 89 5.13 13.99 -23.53
CA ILE A 89 5.77 14.36 -24.82
C ILE A 89 6.53 15.66 -24.67
N SER A 90 5.93 16.67 -24.08
CA SER A 90 6.57 17.96 -23.83
C SER A 90 7.80 17.82 -22.95
N PHE A 91 7.72 16.98 -21.92
CA PHE A 91 8.84 16.71 -21.02
C PHE A 91 10.00 16.03 -21.75
N LEU A 92 9.71 15.07 -22.63
CA LEU A 92 10.72 14.34 -23.39
C LEU A 92 11.34 15.19 -24.50
N SER A 93 10.65 16.24 -24.95
CA SER A 93 11.11 17.13 -26.02
C SER A 93 12.04 18.26 -25.57
N GLN A 94 12.22 18.37 -24.27
CA GLN A 94 13.10 19.41 -23.69
C GLN A 94 14.58 19.04 -23.74
#